data_b853143b026ca7a8f9ca0faaeff86a27
#
_entry.id   b853143b026ca7a8f9ca0faaeff86a27
#
_cell.length_a   1.000
_cell.length_b   1.000
_cell.length_c   1.000
_cell.angle_alpha   90.00
_cell.angle_beta   90.00
_cell.angle_gamma   90.00
#
_symmetry.space_group_name_H-M   'P 1'
#
loop_
_entity.id
_entity.type
_entity.pdbx_description
1 polymer ?
#
loop_
_entity_poly.entity_id
_entity_poly.type
_entity_poly.pdbx_seq_one_letter_code
_entity_poly.pdbx_strand_id
1 'polypeptide(L)'
;IWCIGRGRDFIVVDPGEAQPVLNALMPAVAAATRPDEAATPRAGTTAPRTKAVPLQTEAAPHQANAGPGPARLLAILITHHHHDHVGGIAGLLAQWPDARVIGPAHCIPLGAKEAVGNGDTLHFPALDLDLQVMATPGHTQDHLSYFCPPLPGHPHPALFCGDTLFSAGCGRVFDGTVAQLFQSLQQLRTLPPDTRICAAHEYTLTNLHFALGAEPGNDAIRERLAHCRQLREDGLPTLPSTLSGELQVNPFLRAHLPALSRHLPADLQPETADAFGVFAALRRWRNGFKPPATP
;
A
#
# COMPACT_ATOMS: atom_id res chain seq x y z
N ILE A 1 -5.93 3.19 -0.08
CA ILE A 1 -6.41 3.67 -1.40
C ILE A 1 -5.40 4.69 -1.92
N TRP A 2 -4.93 4.51 -3.14
CA TRP A 2 -4.04 5.45 -3.81
C TRP A 2 -4.70 6.05 -5.04
N CYS A 3 -4.39 7.31 -5.34
CA CYS A 3 -4.85 8.00 -6.53
C CYS A 3 -3.65 8.51 -7.35
N ILE A 4 -3.66 8.24 -8.64
CA ILE A 4 -2.72 8.79 -9.61
C ILE A 4 -3.54 9.71 -10.51
N GLY A 5 -3.18 10.98 -10.62
CA GLY A 5 -4.00 11.90 -11.38
C GLY A 5 -3.24 13.07 -11.98
N ARG A 6 -3.78 13.62 -13.07
CA ARG A 6 -3.32 14.84 -13.72
C ARG A 6 -4.54 15.64 -14.22
N GLY A 7 -4.68 16.88 -13.74
CA GLY A 7 -5.85 17.67 -14.04
C GLY A 7 -7.13 17.02 -13.51
N ARG A 8 -8.06 16.67 -14.39
CA ARG A 8 -9.30 16.01 -14.02
C ARG A 8 -9.29 14.48 -14.13
N ASP A 9 -8.27 13.91 -14.70
CA ASP A 9 -8.16 12.49 -15.03
C ASP A 9 -7.45 11.73 -13.92
N PHE A 10 -8.03 10.60 -13.47
CA PHE A 10 -7.54 9.83 -12.33
C PHE A 10 -7.57 8.33 -12.59
N ILE A 11 -6.66 7.64 -11.91
CA ILE A 11 -6.68 6.19 -11.68
C ILE A 11 -6.72 6.00 -10.16
N VAL A 12 -7.45 5.00 -9.70
CA VAL A 12 -7.50 4.61 -8.28
C VAL A 12 -6.97 3.20 -8.13
N VAL A 13 -6.17 2.96 -7.10
CA VAL A 13 -5.64 1.63 -6.76
C VAL A 13 -6.25 1.18 -5.44
N ASP A 14 -6.77 -0.04 -5.42
CA ASP A 14 -7.36 -0.75 -4.28
C ASP A 14 -8.41 0.08 -3.52
N PRO A 15 -9.53 0.45 -4.15
CA PRO A 15 -10.60 1.17 -3.47
C PRO A 15 -11.43 0.22 -2.60
N GLY A 16 -11.00 -0.06 -1.37
CA GLY A 16 -11.79 -0.85 -0.42
C GLY A 16 -13.16 -0.25 -0.11
N GLU A 17 -13.27 1.09 -0.21
CA GLU A 17 -14.52 1.84 -0.08
C GLU A 17 -14.58 2.94 -1.14
N ALA A 18 -15.79 3.22 -1.68
CA ALA A 18 -15.97 4.27 -2.66
C ALA A 18 -15.96 5.68 -2.03
N GLN A 19 -16.53 5.85 -0.84
CA GLN A 19 -16.76 7.15 -0.24
C GLN A 19 -15.50 8.01 -0.04
N PRO A 20 -14.36 7.48 0.40
CA PRO A 20 -13.12 8.27 0.49
C PRO A 20 -12.68 8.85 -0.85
N VAL A 21 -12.84 8.07 -1.93
CA VAL A 21 -12.50 8.51 -3.30
C VAL A 21 -13.46 9.60 -3.78
N LEU A 22 -14.78 9.39 -3.58
CA LEU A 22 -15.80 10.36 -3.94
C LEU A 22 -15.57 11.69 -3.20
N ASN A 23 -15.28 11.67 -1.91
CA ASN A 23 -14.99 12.86 -1.11
C ASN A 23 -13.73 13.61 -1.61
N ALA A 24 -12.72 12.90 -2.08
CA ALA A 24 -11.48 13.49 -2.57
C ALA A 24 -11.64 14.10 -3.98
N LEU A 25 -12.40 13.44 -4.86
CA LEU A 25 -12.52 13.83 -6.27
C LEU A 25 -13.74 14.70 -6.58
N MET A 26 -14.76 14.73 -5.69
CA MET A 26 -16.02 15.45 -5.89
C MET A 26 -16.40 16.29 -4.66
N PRO A 27 -15.55 17.20 -4.18
CA PRO A 27 -15.81 17.93 -2.93
C PRO A 27 -17.07 18.80 -2.98
N ALA A 28 -17.51 19.26 -4.16
CA ALA A 28 -18.69 20.08 -4.33
C ALA A 28 -20.02 19.30 -4.22
N VAL A 29 -20.03 17.99 -4.51
CA VAL A 29 -21.24 17.14 -4.44
C VAL A 29 -21.53 16.74 -2.99
N ALA A 30 -20.50 16.51 -2.19
CA ALA A 30 -20.64 16.18 -0.77
C ALA A 30 -21.25 17.32 0.05
N ALA A 31 -21.12 18.57 -0.37
CA ALA A 31 -21.73 19.72 0.28
C ALA A 31 -23.22 19.87 -0.01
N ALA A 32 -23.70 19.35 -1.17
CA ALA A 32 -25.08 19.46 -1.61
C ALA A 32 -26.02 18.36 -1.05
N THR A 33 -25.46 17.29 -0.49
CA THR A 33 -26.23 16.12 0.01
C THR A 33 -26.29 16.01 1.54
N ARG A 34 -25.95 17.06 2.30
CA ARG A 34 -26.22 17.09 3.74
C ARG A 34 -27.66 17.52 3.96
N PRO A 35 -28.58 16.62 4.38
CA PRO A 35 -29.82 17.04 4.99
C PRO A 35 -29.49 17.68 6.34
N ASP A 36 -30.11 18.80 6.64
CA ASP A 36 -30.18 19.37 7.98
C ASP A 36 -30.79 18.34 8.93
N GLU A 37 -29.97 17.63 9.66
CA GLU A 37 -30.39 16.88 10.83
C GLU A 37 -29.35 17.02 11.93
N ALA A 38 -29.72 17.84 12.90
CA ALA A 38 -29.13 17.85 14.21
C ALA A 38 -29.38 16.49 14.88
N ALA A 39 -28.35 15.64 14.97
CA ALA A 39 -28.39 14.40 15.72
C ALA A 39 -27.19 14.29 16.67
N THR A 40 -27.51 14.16 17.93
CA THR A 40 -26.69 13.88 19.10
C THR A 40 -25.70 12.71 18.89
N PRO A 41 -24.51 12.76 19.50
CA PRO A 41 -23.49 11.72 19.32
C PRO A 41 -23.84 10.47 20.11
N ARG A 42 -24.04 9.35 19.44
CA ARG A 42 -23.99 8.01 20.04
C ARG A 42 -22.57 7.46 19.96
N ALA A 43 -22.01 7.14 21.11
CA ALA A 43 -20.76 6.39 21.24
C ALA A 43 -20.92 4.98 20.66
N GLY A 44 -20.04 4.58 19.73
CA GLY A 44 -20.01 3.23 19.15
C GLY A 44 -18.68 3.01 18.43
N THR A 45 -17.88 2.10 18.97
CA THR A 45 -16.73 1.36 18.45
C THR A 45 -16.19 1.76 17.08
N THR A 46 -15.03 2.42 17.08
CA THR A 46 -14.29 2.83 15.88
C THR A 46 -13.39 1.71 15.38
N ALA A 47 -13.75 1.11 14.24
CA ALA A 47 -12.78 0.48 13.36
C ALA A 47 -11.84 1.57 12.76
N PRO A 48 -10.55 1.29 12.50
CA PRO A 48 -9.64 2.30 11.98
C PRO A 48 -10.09 2.74 10.57
N ARG A 49 -10.40 4.02 10.45
CA ARG A 49 -10.79 4.65 9.17
C ARG A 49 -9.56 4.77 8.28
N THR A 50 -9.52 4.01 7.22
CA THR A 50 -8.57 4.22 6.10
C THR A 50 -8.88 5.55 5.42
N LYS A 51 -7.96 6.51 5.49
CA LYS A 51 -8.05 7.76 4.70
C LYS A 51 -7.38 7.53 3.35
N ALA A 52 -8.05 7.94 2.26
CA ALA A 52 -7.40 8.05 0.97
C ALA A 52 -6.25 9.06 1.07
N VAL A 53 -5.04 8.65 0.71
CA VAL A 53 -3.85 9.49 0.72
C VAL A 53 -3.53 9.81 -0.74
N PRO A 54 -3.65 11.08 -1.17
CA PRO A 54 -3.13 11.50 -2.47
C PRO A 54 -1.61 11.34 -2.48
N LEU A 55 -1.03 11.09 -3.63
CA LEU A 55 0.42 11.17 -3.84
C LEU A 55 0.85 12.62 -3.56
N GLN A 56 1.19 12.93 -2.30
CA GLN A 56 1.64 14.27 -1.94
C GLN A 56 3.10 14.42 -2.37
N THR A 57 3.34 15.34 -3.29
CA THR A 57 4.64 15.96 -3.47
C THR A 57 4.93 16.82 -2.23
N GLU A 58 6.19 16.90 -1.80
CA GLU A 58 6.65 17.89 -0.82
C GLU A 58 6.46 19.31 -1.37
N ALA A 59 5.27 19.80 -1.31
CA ALA A 59 4.88 21.22 -1.44
C ALA A 59 3.47 21.30 -0.91
N ALA A 60 3.15 22.40 -0.23
CA ALA A 60 1.88 22.76 0.39
C ALA A 60 0.63 22.24 -0.35
N PRO A 61 -0.56 22.19 0.29
CA PRO A 61 -1.76 21.61 -0.30
C PRO A 61 -2.00 22.27 -1.65
N HIS A 62 -1.47 21.67 -2.71
CA HIS A 62 -1.85 22.03 -4.05
C HIS A 62 -3.31 21.61 -4.18
N GLN A 63 -4.19 22.60 -4.11
CA GLN A 63 -5.44 22.51 -4.88
C GLN A 63 -4.99 22.01 -6.25
N ALA A 64 -5.28 20.74 -6.56
CA ALA A 64 -5.10 20.24 -7.89
C ALA A 64 -5.77 21.27 -8.79
N ASN A 65 -5.00 21.92 -9.70
CA ASN A 65 -5.58 22.70 -10.76
C ASN A 65 -6.39 21.72 -11.62
N ALA A 66 -7.58 21.39 -11.12
CA ALA A 66 -8.55 20.63 -11.85
C ALA A 66 -8.82 21.42 -13.12
N GLY A 67 -8.44 20.91 -14.26
CA GLY A 67 -8.82 21.48 -15.54
C GLY A 67 -10.35 21.68 -15.57
N PRO A 68 -10.88 22.54 -16.42
CA PRO A 68 -12.31 22.83 -16.46
C PRO A 68 -13.10 21.54 -16.73
N GLY A 69 -14.01 21.18 -15.81
CA GLY A 69 -14.90 20.01 -15.92
C GLY A 69 -14.87 19.07 -14.73
N PRO A 70 -15.81 18.12 -14.66
CA PRO A 70 -15.89 17.15 -13.57
C PRO A 70 -14.71 16.18 -13.60
N ALA A 71 -14.36 15.63 -12.43
CA ALA A 71 -13.38 14.57 -12.30
C ALA A 71 -13.76 13.35 -13.15
N ARG A 72 -12.77 12.72 -13.80
CA ARG A 72 -12.95 11.54 -14.66
C ARG A 72 -12.08 10.40 -14.16
N LEU A 73 -12.71 9.36 -13.66
CA LEU A 73 -12.03 8.13 -13.29
C LEU A 73 -11.79 7.30 -14.56
N LEU A 74 -10.52 7.11 -14.90
CA LEU A 74 -10.11 6.34 -16.08
C LEU A 74 -10.08 4.85 -15.79
N ALA A 75 -9.56 4.47 -14.63
CA ALA A 75 -9.45 3.08 -14.23
C ALA A 75 -9.41 2.89 -12.71
N ILE A 76 -9.84 1.71 -12.30
CA ILE A 76 -9.67 1.12 -10.98
C ILE A 76 -8.69 -0.03 -11.16
N LEU A 77 -7.56 0.01 -10.46
CA LEU A 77 -6.55 -1.05 -10.45
C LEU A 77 -6.68 -1.84 -9.15
N ILE A 78 -6.69 -3.15 -9.25
CA ILE A 78 -6.84 -4.07 -8.12
C ILE A 78 -5.56 -4.90 -8.00
N THR A 79 -4.96 -4.91 -6.80
CA THR A 79 -3.78 -5.74 -6.56
C THR A 79 -4.15 -7.19 -6.25
N HIS A 80 -5.23 -7.42 -5.51
CA HIS A 80 -5.72 -8.76 -5.15
C HIS A 80 -7.19 -8.74 -4.71
N HIS A 81 -7.76 -9.90 -4.46
CA HIS A 81 -9.20 -10.13 -4.32
C HIS A 81 -9.80 -9.86 -2.93
N HIS A 82 -9.04 -9.44 -1.92
CA HIS A 82 -9.59 -9.18 -0.59
C HIS A 82 -10.58 -8.02 -0.60
N HIS A 83 -11.60 -8.11 0.26
CA HIS A 83 -12.73 -7.19 0.26
C HIS A 83 -12.32 -5.72 0.46
N ASP A 84 -11.35 -5.47 1.31
CA ASP A 84 -10.80 -4.14 1.61
C ASP A 84 -9.97 -3.53 0.47
N HIS A 85 -9.85 -4.24 -0.68
CA HIS A 85 -9.26 -3.75 -1.93
C HIS A 85 -10.29 -3.62 -3.06
N VAL A 86 -11.39 -4.37 -3.02
CA VAL A 86 -12.39 -4.41 -4.10
C VAL A 86 -13.75 -3.83 -3.72
N GLY A 87 -14.02 -3.60 -2.43
CA GLY A 87 -15.36 -3.24 -1.93
C GLY A 87 -15.92 -1.92 -2.48
N GLY A 88 -15.05 -0.99 -2.92
CA GLY A 88 -15.46 0.29 -3.50
C GLY A 88 -15.82 0.26 -4.99
N ILE A 89 -15.53 -0.84 -5.71
CA ILE A 89 -15.71 -0.93 -7.17
C ILE A 89 -17.11 -0.53 -7.60
N ALA A 90 -18.14 -1.15 -7.04
CA ALA A 90 -19.54 -0.90 -7.44
C ALA A 90 -19.95 0.55 -7.20
N GLY A 91 -19.56 1.15 -6.06
CA GLY A 91 -19.85 2.54 -5.73
C GLY A 91 -19.17 3.54 -6.66
N LEU A 92 -17.94 3.25 -7.10
CA LEU A 92 -17.21 4.09 -8.06
C LEU A 92 -17.77 3.95 -9.46
N LEU A 93 -18.15 2.75 -9.90
CA LEU A 93 -18.79 2.53 -11.21
C LEU A 93 -20.19 3.16 -11.30
N ALA A 94 -20.91 3.31 -10.20
CA ALA A 94 -22.18 4.05 -10.18
C ALA A 94 -21.98 5.53 -10.55
N GLN A 95 -20.83 6.12 -10.23
CA GLN A 95 -20.49 7.50 -10.58
C GLN A 95 -19.73 7.60 -11.91
N TRP A 96 -18.87 6.64 -12.21
CA TRP A 96 -18.07 6.59 -13.44
C TRP A 96 -18.23 5.23 -14.13
N PRO A 97 -19.36 5.00 -14.85
CA PRO A 97 -19.68 3.68 -15.43
C PRO A 97 -18.70 3.23 -16.52
N ASP A 98 -18.01 4.18 -17.16
CA ASP A 98 -17.02 3.91 -18.20
C ASP A 98 -15.61 3.65 -17.67
N ALA A 99 -15.40 3.71 -16.35
CA ALA A 99 -14.09 3.41 -15.76
C ALA A 99 -13.71 1.95 -16.02
N ARG A 100 -12.49 1.73 -16.49
CA ARG A 100 -11.90 0.38 -16.62
C ARG A 100 -11.70 -0.20 -15.22
N VAL A 101 -11.95 -1.50 -15.04
CA VAL A 101 -11.61 -2.21 -13.79
C VAL A 101 -10.64 -3.34 -14.14
N ILE A 102 -9.41 -3.21 -13.66
CA ILE A 102 -8.26 -4.01 -14.10
C ILE A 102 -7.64 -4.67 -12.86
N GLY A 103 -7.35 -5.96 -12.93
CA GLY A 103 -6.73 -6.69 -11.83
C GLY A 103 -6.38 -8.12 -12.19
N PRO A 104 -5.96 -8.94 -11.22
CA PRO A 104 -5.71 -10.35 -11.45
C PRO A 104 -7.00 -11.11 -11.81
N ALA A 105 -6.86 -12.27 -12.44
CA ALA A 105 -8.00 -13.05 -12.94
C ALA A 105 -9.04 -13.40 -11.87
N HIS A 106 -8.63 -13.65 -10.62
CA HIS A 106 -9.53 -13.90 -9.49
C HIS A 106 -10.44 -12.71 -9.15
N CYS A 107 -10.11 -11.51 -9.60
CA CYS A 107 -10.95 -10.32 -9.38
C CYS A 107 -12.07 -10.17 -10.42
N ILE A 108 -12.10 -10.97 -11.49
CA ILE A 108 -13.17 -10.92 -12.51
C ILE A 108 -14.56 -11.13 -11.89
N PRO A 109 -14.81 -12.14 -11.04
CA PRO A 109 -16.11 -12.30 -10.39
C PRO A 109 -16.46 -11.18 -9.40
N LEU A 110 -15.47 -10.38 -8.99
CA LEU A 110 -15.61 -9.28 -8.04
C LEU A 110 -15.77 -7.91 -8.70
N GLY A 111 -15.86 -7.87 -10.04
CA GLY A 111 -16.12 -6.64 -10.80
C GLY A 111 -14.98 -6.18 -11.69
N ALA A 112 -13.80 -6.82 -11.68
CA ALA A 112 -12.78 -6.56 -12.69
C ALA A 112 -13.30 -7.01 -14.07
N LYS A 113 -13.01 -6.21 -15.09
CA LYS A 113 -13.40 -6.52 -16.47
C LYS A 113 -12.21 -6.90 -17.35
N GLU A 114 -11.02 -6.54 -16.92
CA GLU A 114 -9.76 -6.80 -17.61
C GLU A 114 -8.81 -7.56 -16.67
N ALA A 115 -8.43 -8.77 -17.07
CA ALA A 115 -7.40 -9.53 -16.37
C ALA A 115 -6.03 -9.19 -16.93
N VAL A 116 -5.06 -8.97 -16.01
CA VAL A 116 -3.67 -8.71 -16.35
C VAL A 116 -2.74 -9.57 -15.51
N GLY A 117 -1.49 -9.71 -15.96
CA GLY A 117 -0.49 -10.54 -15.33
C GLY A 117 0.92 -9.95 -15.41
N ASN A 118 1.89 -10.75 -15.02
CA ASN A 118 3.29 -10.34 -14.97
C ASN A 118 3.82 -9.93 -16.35
N GLY A 119 4.41 -8.73 -16.41
CA GLY A 119 5.04 -8.20 -17.64
C GLY A 119 4.09 -7.40 -18.54
N ASP A 120 2.77 -7.37 -18.22
CA ASP A 120 1.84 -6.52 -18.94
C ASP A 120 2.16 -5.04 -18.69
N THR A 121 1.79 -4.20 -19.66
CA THR A 121 1.87 -2.73 -19.52
C THR A 121 0.50 -2.13 -19.73
N LEU A 122 0.08 -1.31 -18.79
CA LEU A 122 -1.18 -0.58 -18.83
C LEU A 122 -0.94 0.84 -19.35
N HIS A 123 -1.51 1.16 -20.50
CA HIS A 123 -1.36 2.46 -21.15
C HIS A 123 -2.50 3.41 -20.78
N PHE A 124 -2.15 4.59 -20.29
CA PHE A 124 -3.08 5.68 -19.96
C PHE A 124 -2.64 6.99 -20.64
N PRO A 125 -2.93 7.16 -21.94
CA PRO A 125 -2.46 8.33 -22.71
C PRO A 125 -2.93 9.68 -22.11
N ALA A 126 -4.11 9.72 -21.51
CA ALA A 126 -4.63 10.95 -20.88
C ALA A 126 -3.79 11.42 -19.67
N LEU A 127 -3.00 10.52 -19.07
CA LEU A 127 -2.10 10.82 -17.95
C LEU A 127 -0.62 10.86 -18.39
N ASP A 128 -0.33 10.56 -19.66
CA ASP A 128 1.04 10.34 -20.14
C ASP A 128 1.74 9.28 -19.28
N LEU A 129 1.06 8.15 -19.05
CA LEU A 129 1.44 7.15 -18.06
C LEU A 129 1.37 5.73 -18.63
N ASP A 130 2.46 4.99 -18.46
CA ASP A 130 2.54 3.56 -18.66
C ASP A 130 2.89 2.88 -17.33
N LEU A 131 2.00 2.00 -16.84
CA LEU A 131 2.24 1.20 -15.63
C LEU A 131 2.69 -0.21 -15.99
N GLN A 132 3.77 -0.66 -15.39
CA GLN A 132 4.24 -2.04 -15.51
C GLN A 132 3.55 -2.92 -14.46
N VAL A 133 3.00 -4.05 -14.89
CA VAL A 133 2.38 -5.04 -14.00
C VAL A 133 3.42 -6.07 -13.57
N MET A 134 3.56 -6.27 -12.27
CA MET A 134 4.48 -7.23 -11.67
C MET A 134 3.68 -8.26 -10.87
N ALA A 135 3.83 -9.56 -11.15
CA ALA A 135 3.30 -10.57 -10.25
C ALA A 135 4.12 -10.59 -8.96
N THR A 136 3.43 -10.45 -7.84
CA THR A 136 4.01 -10.44 -6.49
C THR A 136 3.24 -11.38 -5.56
N PRO A 137 3.16 -12.70 -5.92
CA PRO A 137 2.42 -13.68 -5.14
C PRO A 137 3.01 -13.88 -3.75
N GLY A 138 2.18 -14.35 -2.82
CA GLY A 138 2.59 -14.69 -1.46
C GLY A 138 1.57 -14.29 -0.42
N HIS A 139 1.10 -13.05 -0.41
CA HIS A 139 -0.06 -12.66 0.39
C HIS A 139 -1.31 -13.37 -0.14
N THR A 140 -1.60 -13.21 -1.41
CA THR A 140 -2.46 -14.07 -2.20
C THR A 140 -1.69 -14.72 -3.34
N GLN A 141 -2.25 -15.77 -3.95
CA GLN A 141 -1.57 -16.54 -4.98
C GLN A 141 -1.39 -15.76 -6.29
N ASP A 142 -2.32 -14.88 -6.59
CA ASP A 142 -2.36 -14.08 -7.83
C ASP A 142 -2.13 -12.58 -7.61
N HIS A 143 -1.53 -12.19 -6.47
CA HIS A 143 -1.27 -10.81 -6.13
C HIS A 143 -0.43 -10.10 -7.19
N LEU A 144 -0.83 -8.87 -7.54
CA LEU A 144 -0.14 -7.98 -8.46
C LEU A 144 0.34 -6.71 -7.76
N SER A 145 1.44 -6.17 -8.25
CA SER A 145 1.91 -4.81 -7.95
C SER A 145 2.00 -4.01 -9.24
N TYR A 146 1.79 -2.69 -9.16
CA TYR A 146 1.86 -1.79 -10.30
C TYR A 146 3.03 -0.83 -10.12
N PHE A 147 4.00 -0.89 -11.02
CA PHE A 147 5.15 0.00 -11.01
C PHE A 147 4.91 1.16 -11.97
N CYS A 148 4.97 2.37 -11.42
CA CYS A 148 4.87 3.64 -12.12
C CYS A 148 6.28 4.19 -12.32
N PRO A 149 6.77 4.36 -13.56
CA PRO A 149 8.04 5.03 -13.81
C PRO A 149 7.96 6.53 -13.43
N PRO A 150 9.09 7.25 -13.41
CA PRO A 150 9.07 8.70 -13.24
C PRO A 150 8.18 9.40 -14.26
N LEU A 151 7.42 10.41 -13.82
CA LEU A 151 6.53 11.20 -14.66
C LEU A 151 6.95 12.68 -14.66
N PRO A 152 6.57 13.48 -15.66
CA PRO A 152 6.75 14.92 -15.63
C PRO A 152 6.15 15.55 -14.36
N GLY A 153 7.00 16.22 -13.55
CA GLY A 153 6.62 16.75 -12.23
C GLY A 153 6.67 15.75 -11.07
N HIS A 154 6.93 14.46 -11.33
CA HIS A 154 7.10 13.40 -10.34
C HIS A 154 8.36 12.59 -10.67
N PRO A 155 9.56 13.07 -10.27
CA PRO A 155 10.83 12.51 -10.71
C PRO A 155 11.15 11.14 -10.11
N HIS A 156 10.42 10.71 -9.08
CA HIS A 156 10.64 9.43 -8.42
C HIS A 156 9.61 8.40 -8.90
N PRO A 157 10.03 7.17 -9.22
CA PRO A 157 9.10 6.09 -9.52
C PRO A 157 8.25 5.75 -8.29
N ALA A 158 7.11 5.11 -8.51
CA ALA A 158 6.22 4.64 -7.45
C ALA A 158 5.82 3.18 -7.66
N LEU A 159 5.69 2.44 -6.57
CA LEU A 159 5.23 1.06 -6.56
C LEU A 159 3.96 0.96 -5.71
N PHE A 160 2.85 0.60 -6.33
CA PHE A 160 1.60 0.26 -5.66
C PHE A 160 1.62 -1.24 -5.40
N CYS A 161 2.04 -1.61 -4.19
CA CYS A 161 2.39 -2.99 -3.86
C CYS A 161 1.33 -3.72 -3.04
N GLY A 162 0.13 -3.14 -2.90
CA GLY A 162 -0.96 -3.75 -2.14
C GLY A 162 -0.50 -4.28 -0.79
N ASP A 163 -0.70 -5.57 -0.58
CA ASP A 163 -0.38 -6.27 0.64
C ASP A 163 0.88 -7.17 0.53
N THR A 164 1.72 -6.96 -0.47
CA THR A 164 3.01 -7.66 -0.57
C THR A 164 4.07 -7.03 0.32
N LEU A 165 4.31 -5.71 0.18
CA LEU A 165 5.31 -4.96 0.94
C LEU A 165 4.63 -3.86 1.75
N PHE A 166 4.96 -3.76 3.04
CA PHE A 166 4.56 -2.67 3.93
C PHE A 166 5.78 -1.90 4.44
N SER A 167 5.56 -0.67 4.89
CA SER A 167 6.63 0.04 5.57
C SER A 167 7.08 -0.74 6.81
N ALA A 168 8.39 -1.06 6.85
CA ALA A 168 9.07 -1.90 7.84
C ALA A 168 8.47 -3.31 7.99
N GLY A 169 7.74 -3.83 6.98
CA GLY A 169 7.05 -5.11 7.09
C GLY A 169 6.70 -5.73 5.74
N CYS A 170 5.94 -6.81 5.78
CA CYS A 170 5.36 -7.46 4.60
C CYS A 170 4.00 -8.09 4.93
N GLY A 171 3.28 -8.48 3.89
CA GLY A 171 1.99 -9.14 3.99
C GLY A 171 2.01 -10.43 4.80
N ARG A 172 0.86 -10.77 5.37
CA ARG A 172 0.61 -12.11 5.88
C ARG A 172 0.33 -13.05 4.70
N VAL A 173 0.70 -14.31 4.83
CA VAL A 173 0.39 -15.34 3.82
C VAL A 173 -1.01 -15.89 4.11
N PHE A 174 -1.91 -15.82 3.12
CA PHE A 174 -3.26 -16.40 3.19
C PHE A 174 -3.37 -17.63 2.29
N ASP A 175 -3.53 -17.44 0.99
CA ASP A 175 -3.64 -18.53 0.01
C ASP A 175 -2.39 -18.70 -0.87
N GLY A 176 -1.39 -17.81 -0.73
CA GLY A 176 -0.06 -17.98 -1.29
C GLY A 176 0.86 -18.81 -0.39
N THR A 177 2.16 -18.69 -0.60
CA THR A 177 3.21 -19.36 0.20
C THR A 177 4.27 -18.39 0.70
N VAL A 178 4.95 -18.76 1.80
CA VAL A 178 6.09 -17.98 2.33
C VAL A 178 7.21 -17.86 1.30
N ALA A 179 7.44 -18.91 0.51
CA ALA A 179 8.45 -18.92 -0.54
C ALA A 179 8.11 -17.93 -1.67
N GLN A 180 6.85 -17.88 -2.09
CA GLN A 180 6.38 -16.90 -3.07
C GLN A 180 6.56 -15.48 -2.55
N LEU A 181 6.14 -15.20 -1.31
CA LEU A 181 6.31 -13.87 -0.70
C LEU A 181 7.77 -13.45 -0.62
N PHE A 182 8.66 -14.37 -0.25
CA PHE A 182 10.10 -14.12 -0.24
C PHE A 182 10.62 -13.75 -1.63
N GLN A 183 10.26 -14.52 -2.67
CA GLN A 183 10.68 -14.24 -4.04
C GLN A 183 10.15 -12.89 -4.54
N SER A 184 8.88 -12.59 -4.26
CA SER A 184 8.27 -11.30 -4.60
C SER A 184 9.04 -10.14 -3.97
N LEU A 185 9.40 -10.24 -2.68
CA LEU A 185 10.19 -9.20 -2.02
C LEU A 185 11.62 -9.11 -2.58
N GLN A 186 12.26 -10.24 -2.97
CA GLN A 186 13.55 -10.19 -3.64
C GLN A 186 13.46 -9.46 -4.99
N GLN A 187 12.38 -9.68 -5.75
CA GLN A 187 12.13 -8.95 -7.00
C GLN A 187 11.96 -7.45 -6.72
N LEU A 188 11.14 -7.06 -5.75
CA LEU A 188 10.90 -5.64 -5.42
C LEU A 188 12.17 -4.93 -4.93
N ARG A 189 13.10 -5.62 -4.27
CA ARG A 189 14.39 -5.06 -3.84
C ARG A 189 15.27 -4.56 -4.99
N THR A 190 15.05 -5.03 -6.22
CA THR A 190 15.87 -4.66 -7.38
C THR A 190 15.39 -3.38 -8.07
N LEU A 191 14.26 -2.82 -7.65
CA LEU A 191 13.75 -1.56 -8.17
C LEU A 191 14.68 -0.38 -7.80
N PRO A 192 14.57 0.76 -8.50
CA PRO A 192 15.35 1.95 -8.16
C PRO A 192 15.21 2.34 -6.69
N PRO A 193 16.30 2.69 -6.00
CA PRO A 193 16.29 2.96 -4.55
C PRO A 193 15.35 4.10 -4.11
N ASP A 194 15.11 5.06 -4.99
CA ASP A 194 14.23 6.21 -4.79
C ASP A 194 12.75 5.91 -5.11
N THR A 195 12.42 4.64 -5.44
CA THR A 195 11.03 4.21 -5.63
C THR A 195 10.20 4.46 -4.37
N ARG A 196 9.11 5.19 -4.52
CA ARG A 196 8.12 5.41 -3.47
C ARG A 196 7.28 4.14 -3.27
N ILE A 197 7.23 3.65 -2.05
CA ILE A 197 6.48 2.44 -1.69
C ILE A 197 5.09 2.85 -1.21
N CYS A 198 4.11 2.62 -2.06
CA CYS A 198 2.69 2.93 -1.85
C CYS A 198 1.96 1.67 -1.38
N ALA A 199 2.18 1.28 -0.12
CA ALA A 199 1.51 0.14 0.49
C ALA A 199 0.04 0.43 0.79
N ALA A 200 -0.81 -0.60 0.85
CA ALA A 200 -2.25 -0.44 1.04
C ALA A 200 -2.63 -0.02 2.47
N HIS A 201 -1.86 -0.45 3.48
CA HIS A 201 -2.18 -0.25 4.90
C HIS A 201 -1.10 0.47 5.68
N GLU A 202 -1.51 1.32 6.63
CA GLU A 202 -0.64 2.05 7.55
C GLU A 202 -0.27 1.21 8.79
N TYR A 203 0.44 0.12 8.60
CA TYR A 203 0.95 -0.73 9.69
C TYR A 203 2.32 -0.29 10.21
N THR A 204 2.81 0.86 9.77
CA THR A 204 4.20 1.34 9.94
C THR A 204 4.67 1.28 11.39
N LEU A 205 3.93 1.85 12.35
CA LEU A 205 4.36 1.88 13.76
C LEU A 205 4.46 0.46 14.34
N THR A 206 3.46 -0.38 14.10
CA THR A 206 3.46 -1.77 14.56
C THR A 206 4.62 -2.57 13.96
N ASN A 207 4.88 -2.36 12.67
CA ASN A 207 5.98 -3.01 11.96
C ASN A 207 7.35 -2.52 12.45
N LEU A 208 7.52 -1.22 12.72
CA LEU A 208 8.77 -0.69 13.27
C LEU A 208 9.04 -1.22 14.69
N HIS A 209 8.02 -1.41 15.51
CA HIS A 209 8.18 -2.09 16.80
C HIS A 209 8.65 -3.53 16.65
N PHE A 210 8.10 -4.25 15.67
CA PHE A 210 8.57 -5.59 15.33
C PHE A 210 10.01 -5.58 14.82
N ALA A 211 10.32 -4.67 13.89
CA ALA A 211 11.65 -4.52 13.32
C ALA A 211 12.71 -4.22 14.41
N LEU A 212 12.36 -3.37 15.39
CA LEU A 212 13.23 -3.07 16.52
C LEU A 212 13.46 -4.29 17.42
N GLY A 213 12.46 -5.17 17.59
CA GLY A 213 12.62 -6.46 18.26
C GLY A 213 13.53 -7.41 17.50
N ALA A 214 13.41 -7.43 16.17
CA ALA A 214 14.21 -8.28 15.29
C ALA A 214 15.68 -7.79 15.15
N GLU A 215 15.92 -6.48 15.22
CA GLU A 215 17.22 -5.85 15.04
C GLU A 215 17.42 -4.70 16.04
N PRO A 216 17.55 -4.99 17.37
CA PRO A 216 17.56 -3.96 18.41
C PRO A 216 18.75 -3.01 18.35
N GLY A 217 19.82 -3.40 17.64
CA GLY A 217 21.01 -2.56 17.41
C GLY A 217 20.92 -1.61 16.22
N ASN A 218 19.80 -1.59 15.47
CA ASN A 218 19.67 -0.77 14.28
C ASN A 218 19.12 0.63 14.61
N ASP A 219 19.97 1.65 14.55
CA ASP A 219 19.59 3.03 14.87
C ASP A 219 18.61 3.61 13.84
N ALA A 220 18.72 3.23 12.57
CA ALA A 220 17.79 3.70 11.54
C ALA A 220 16.33 3.30 11.84
N ILE A 221 16.10 2.13 12.47
CA ILE A 221 14.76 1.72 12.92
C ILE A 221 14.26 2.64 14.03
N ARG A 222 15.12 3.01 15.01
CA ARG A 222 14.75 3.91 16.10
C ARG A 222 14.40 5.31 15.58
N GLU A 223 15.24 5.85 14.70
CA GLU A 223 15.01 7.15 14.08
C GLU A 223 13.72 7.17 13.27
N ARG A 224 13.50 6.13 12.44
CA ARG A 224 12.27 6.01 11.66
C ARG A 224 11.03 5.87 12.55
N LEU A 225 11.12 5.12 13.65
CA LEU A 225 10.03 4.98 14.61
C LEU A 225 9.67 6.31 15.27
N ALA A 226 10.68 7.07 15.72
CA ALA A 226 10.47 8.39 16.31
C ALA A 226 9.82 9.36 15.31
N HIS A 227 10.32 9.40 14.07
CA HIS A 227 9.76 10.23 13.00
C HIS A 227 8.30 9.85 12.69
N CYS A 228 8.00 8.54 12.53
CA CYS A 228 6.64 8.10 12.23
C CYS A 228 5.65 8.34 13.38
N ARG A 229 6.11 8.29 14.63
CA ARG A 229 5.29 8.69 15.79
C ARG A 229 4.90 10.16 15.68
N GLN A 230 5.87 11.04 15.43
CA GLN A 230 5.60 12.46 15.26
C GLN A 230 4.61 12.72 14.13
N LEU A 231 4.80 12.11 12.96
CA LEU A 231 3.83 12.21 11.85
C LEU A 231 2.42 11.82 12.29
N ARG A 232 2.28 10.73 13.06
CA ARG A 232 0.95 10.27 13.52
C ARG A 232 0.34 11.20 14.59
N GLU A 233 1.15 11.78 15.47
CA GLU A 233 0.72 12.81 16.42
C GLU A 233 0.22 14.06 15.69
N ASP A 234 0.89 14.45 14.61
CA ASP A 234 0.50 15.58 13.75
C ASP A 234 -0.69 15.24 12.81
N GLY A 235 -1.24 14.02 12.88
CA GLY A 235 -2.34 13.56 12.03
C GLY A 235 -1.92 13.27 10.59
N LEU A 236 -0.62 13.20 10.31
CA LEU A 236 -0.05 12.96 8.98
C LEU A 236 0.16 11.46 8.71
N PRO A 237 0.08 11.03 7.43
CA PRO A 237 0.38 9.66 7.05
C PRO A 237 1.88 9.35 7.15
N THR A 238 2.21 8.06 7.35
CA THR A 238 3.60 7.57 7.33
C THR A 238 4.02 7.04 5.95
N LEU A 239 3.08 6.94 5.03
CA LEU A 239 3.24 6.48 3.65
C LEU A 239 3.05 7.65 2.66
N PRO A 240 3.71 7.59 1.48
CA PRO A 240 4.60 6.52 1.03
C PRO A 240 5.95 6.54 1.76
N SER A 241 6.59 5.36 1.89
CA SER A 241 8.00 5.25 2.24
C SER A 241 8.86 5.23 0.97
N THR A 242 10.18 5.03 1.10
CA THR A 242 11.08 4.83 -0.04
C THR A 242 11.74 3.47 0.02
N LEU A 243 12.05 2.86 -1.12
CA LEU A 243 12.73 1.57 -1.13
C LEU A 243 14.08 1.63 -0.42
N SER A 244 14.84 2.71 -0.61
CA SER A 244 16.10 2.92 0.12
C SER A 244 15.92 2.95 1.63
N GLY A 245 14.85 3.59 2.12
CA GLY A 245 14.49 3.58 3.54
C GLY A 245 14.08 2.18 4.02
N GLU A 246 13.27 1.48 3.25
CA GLU A 246 12.87 0.10 3.58
C GLU A 246 14.07 -0.86 3.64
N LEU A 247 15.05 -0.72 2.75
CA LEU A 247 16.28 -1.51 2.79
C LEU A 247 17.12 -1.27 4.06
N GLN A 248 16.92 -0.17 4.76
CA GLN A 248 17.60 0.13 6.03
C GLN A 248 16.84 -0.40 7.26
N VAL A 249 15.51 -0.46 7.22
CA VAL A 249 14.69 -0.72 8.41
C VAL A 249 13.82 -1.96 8.33
N ASN A 250 13.53 -2.48 7.13
CA ASN A 250 12.58 -3.57 6.95
C ASN A 250 13.26 -4.94 7.13
N PRO A 251 12.99 -5.71 8.20
CA PRO A 251 13.67 -6.97 8.46
C PRO A 251 13.43 -8.02 7.37
N PHE A 252 12.30 -7.94 6.67
CA PHE A 252 11.95 -8.89 5.60
C PHE A 252 12.75 -8.64 4.30
N LEU A 253 13.19 -7.43 4.04
CA LEU A 253 14.13 -7.10 2.97
C LEU A 253 15.58 -7.32 3.38
N ARG A 254 15.85 -7.50 4.67
CA ARG A 254 17.18 -7.63 5.28
C ARG A 254 17.51 -9.04 5.78
N ALA A 255 16.65 -10.03 5.52
CA ALA A 255 16.76 -11.39 6.01
C ALA A 255 18.09 -12.09 5.65
N HIS A 256 18.84 -11.57 4.68
CA HIS A 256 20.19 -12.04 4.32
C HIS A 256 21.29 -11.60 5.30
N LEU A 257 20.99 -10.70 6.26
CA LEU A 257 21.98 -10.20 7.20
C LEU A 257 22.09 -11.13 8.42
N PRO A 258 23.30 -11.58 8.79
CA PRO A 258 23.49 -12.48 9.94
C PRO A 258 23.01 -11.93 11.28
N ALA A 259 22.90 -10.60 11.42
CA ALA A 259 22.41 -9.96 12.63
C ALA A 259 20.97 -10.39 12.97
N LEU A 260 20.10 -10.55 11.97
CA LEU A 260 18.70 -10.90 12.17
C LEU A 260 18.50 -12.32 12.73
N SER A 261 19.31 -13.28 12.32
CA SER A 261 19.23 -14.65 12.85
C SER A 261 19.56 -14.75 14.33
N ARG A 262 20.40 -13.84 14.86
CA ARG A 262 20.85 -13.85 16.27
C ARG A 262 19.76 -13.43 17.26
N HIS A 263 18.77 -12.67 16.80
CA HIS A 263 17.70 -12.10 17.65
C HIS A 263 16.38 -12.84 17.51
N LEU A 264 16.35 -13.90 16.70
CA LEU A 264 15.16 -14.74 16.61
C LEU A 264 14.90 -15.44 17.94
N PRO A 265 13.64 -15.53 18.40
CA PRO A 265 13.27 -16.33 19.55
C PRO A 265 13.76 -17.78 19.43
N ALA A 266 14.11 -18.40 20.56
CA ALA A 266 14.70 -19.74 20.56
C ALA A 266 13.78 -20.83 19.96
N ASP A 267 12.48 -20.67 20.11
CA ASP A 267 11.43 -21.52 19.55
C ASP A 267 11.10 -21.24 18.07
N LEU A 268 11.67 -20.17 17.50
CA LEU A 268 11.45 -19.74 16.11
C LEU A 268 12.74 -19.75 15.28
N GLN A 269 13.72 -20.58 15.66
CA GLN A 269 14.95 -20.69 14.89
C GLN A 269 14.68 -21.10 13.43
N PRO A 270 15.48 -20.61 12.46
CA PRO A 270 15.27 -20.91 11.05
C PRO A 270 15.58 -22.39 10.79
N GLU A 271 14.80 -23.00 9.90
CA GLU A 271 15.02 -24.40 9.47
C GLU A 271 16.28 -24.53 8.59
N THR A 272 16.62 -23.46 7.86
CA THR A 272 17.84 -23.33 7.07
C THR A 272 18.56 -22.03 7.43
N ALA A 273 19.90 -22.05 7.41
CA ALA A 273 20.72 -20.89 7.79
C ALA A 273 20.87 -19.83 6.68
N ASP A 274 20.06 -19.93 5.63
CA ASP A 274 20.04 -19.00 4.51
C ASP A 274 19.03 -17.85 4.71
N ALA A 275 19.01 -16.91 3.78
CA ALA A 275 18.10 -15.77 3.82
C ALA A 275 16.62 -16.17 3.83
N PHE A 276 16.25 -17.27 3.14
CA PHE A 276 14.88 -17.76 3.12
C PHE A 276 14.48 -18.34 4.50
N GLY A 277 15.34 -19.13 5.14
CA GLY A 277 15.06 -19.65 6.47
C GLY A 277 14.87 -18.56 7.51
N VAL A 278 15.72 -17.52 7.49
CA VAL A 278 15.58 -16.34 8.36
C VAL A 278 14.28 -15.59 8.06
N PHE A 279 13.95 -15.39 6.79
CA PHE A 279 12.70 -14.75 6.38
C PHE A 279 11.47 -15.54 6.89
N ALA A 280 11.45 -16.84 6.72
CA ALA A 280 10.36 -17.71 7.16
C ALA A 280 10.18 -17.66 8.69
N ALA A 281 11.30 -17.66 9.45
CA ALA A 281 11.29 -17.50 10.90
C ALA A 281 10.75 -16.13 11.33
N LEU A 282 11.19 -15.04 10.70
CA LEU A 282 10.66 -13.68 10.91
C LEU A 282 9.15 -13.62 10.62
N ARG A 283 8.69 -14.27 9.56
CA ARG A 283 7.26 -14.26 9.19
C ARG A 283 6.41 -15.03 10.21
N ARG A 284 6.89 -16.17 10.71
CA ARG A 284 6.26 -16.91 11.83
C ARG A 284 6.19 -16.03 13.08
N TRP A 285 7.31 -15.41 13.46
CA TRP A 285 7.37 -14.52 14.63
C TRP A 285 6.38 -13.35 14.51
N ARG A 286 6.36 -12.67 13.37
CA ARG A 286 5.47 -11.52 13.15
C ARG A 286 3.99 -11.89 13.26
N ASN A 287 3.60 -13.13 12.96
CA ASN A 287 2.21 -13.58 13.08
C ASN A 287 1.69 -13.56 14.53
N GLY A 288 2.56 -13.84 15.51
CA GLY A 288 2.24 -13.83 16.94
C GLY A 288 2.70 -12.58 17.69
N PHE A 289 3.39 -11.66 17.01
CA PHE A 289 3.94 -10.47 17.66
C PHE A 289 2.86 -9.47 18.06
N LYS A 290 2.93 -9.04 19.32
CA LYS A 290 2.12 -7.94 19.85
C LYS A 290 3.06 -6.78 20.15
N PRO A 291 2.80 -5.58 19.61
CA PRO A 291 3.58 -4.40 19.97
C PRO A 291 3.43 -4.12 21.47
N PRO A 292 4.43 -3.49 22.11
CA PRO A 292 4.28 -3.02 23.47
C PRO A 292 3.06 -2.09 23.56
N ALA A 293 2.35 -2.14 24.70
CA ALA A 293 1.27 -1.20 24.95
C ALA A 293 1.83 0.22 24.81
N THR A 294 1.12 1.07 24.08
CA THR A 294 1.44 2.50 24.03
C THR A 294 1.25 3.07 25.42
N PRO A 295 2.24 3.76 26.01
CA PRO A 295 2.11 4.37 27.33
C PRO A 295 1.02 5.43 27.35
#